data_d3e3c07bcf3bd43f8b13d64911027a56
#
_entry.id   d3e3c07bcf3bd43f8b13d64911027a56
#
_cell.length_a   1.000
_cell.length_b   1.000
_cell.length_c   1.000
_cell.angle_alpha   90.00
_cell.angle_beta   90.00
_cell.angle_gamma   90.00
#
_symmetry.space_group_name_H-M   'P 1'
#
loop_
_entity.id
_entity.type
_entity.pdbx_description
1 polymer ?
#
loop_
_entity_poly.entity_id
_entity_poly.type
_entity_poly.pdbx_seq_one_letter_code
_entity_poly.pdbx_strand_id
1 'polypeptide(L)'
;MAGVKTILYAEDDMVVLTVHRMRLQKAGFHVIAAHDGLDAIKKLSTFVPDLVLLDLVLPRFSGEEVLQFIHKNPNLAAVPVIILSTNSVRDATMESLLERASKRLLKSNCNSAMLLEAIREILPDEATNPSPDGH
;
A
#
# COMPACT_ATOMS: atom_id res chain seq x y z
N MET A 1 -10.81 -0.61 22.05
CA MET A 1 -10.85 0.39 20.98
C MET A 1 -9.89 0.00 19.89
N ALA A 2 -10.37 0.02 18.69
CA ALA A 2 -9.49 -0.27 17.56
C ALA A 2 -8.52 0.87 17.37
N GLY A 3 -7.25 0.55 17.17
CA GLY A 3 -6.26 1.55 16.88
C GLY A 3 -6.40 2.04 15.45
N VAL A 4 -5.82 3.20 15.17
CA VAL A 4 -5.76 3.74 13.82
C VAL A 4 -4.78 2.87 13.02
N LYS A 5 -5.23 2.42 11.85
CA LYS A 5 -4.37 1.64 10.98
C LYS A 5 -3.42 2.53 10.21
N THR A 6 -2.19 2.10 10.10
CA THR A 6 -1.13 2.86 9.43
C THR A 6 -0.82 2.25 8.08
N ILE A 7 -0.81 3.10 7.06
CA ILE A 7 -0.52 2.71 5.68
C ILE A 7 0.77 3.41 5.25
N LEU A 8 1.72 2.66 4.73
CA LEU A 8 2.87 3.24 4.04
C LEU A 8 2.51 3.34 2.56
N TYR A 9 2.56 4.54 2.02
CA TYR A 9 2.18 4.79 0.63
C TYR A 9 3.41 5.30 -0.13
N ALA A 10 3.92 4.48 -1.04
CA ALA A 10 5.10 4.80 -1.84
C ALA A 10 4.65 5.25 -3.23
N GLU A 11 4.87 6.52 -3.54
CA GLU A 11 4.43 7.16 -4.77
C GLU A 11 5.31 8.37 -5.01
N ASP A 12 5.89 8.49 -6.21
CA ASP A 12 6.77 9.62 -6.52
C ASP A 12 6.04 10.82 -7.10
N ASP A 13 4.82 10.64 -7.61
CA ASP A 13 4.02 11.75 -8.11
C ASP A 13 3.34 12.44 -6.94
N MET A 14 3.82 13.65 -6.62
CA MET A 14 3.37 14.35 -5.42
C MET A 14 1.91 14.76 -5.48
N VAL A 15 1.39 15.03 -6.68
CA VAL A 15 -0.03 15.40 -6.82
C VAL A 15 -0.90 14.18 -6.52
N VAL A 16 -0.57 13.04 -7.12
CA VAL A 16 -1.31 11.79 -6.91
C VAL A 16 -1.23 11.40 -5.44
N LEU A 17 -0.04 11.45 -4.87
CA LEU A 17 0.16 11.10 -3.47
C LEU A 17 -0.70 11.97 -2.56
N THR A 18 -0.69 13.28 -2.79
CA THR A 18 -1.42 14.21 -1.94
C THR A 18 -2.92 13.96 -1.99
N VAL A 19 -3.46 13.76 -3.19
CA VAL A 19 -4.90 13.55 -3.35
C VAL A 19 -5.32 12.27 -2.63
N HIS A 20 -4.64 11.17 -2.88
CA HIS A 20 -5.01 9.90 -2.25
C HIS A 20 -4.76 9.92 -0.75
N ARG A 21 -3.66 10.53 -0.33
CA ARG A 21 -3.36 10.63 1.09
C ARG A 21 -4.45 11.37 1.85
N MET A 22 -4.92 12.48 1.31
CA MET A 22 -5.98 13.26 1.95
C MET A 22 -7.25 12.45 2.10
N ARG A 23 -7.61 11.70 1.07
CA ARG A 23 -8.82 10.88 1.11
C ARG A 23 -8.69 9.75 2.12
N LEU A 24 -7.52 9.14 2.18
CA LEU A 24 -7.29 8.05 3.14
C LEU A 24 -7.28 8.56 4.58
N GLN A 25 -6.66 9.72 4.80
CA GLN A 25 -6.65 10.32 6.13
C GLN A 25 -8.06 10.70 6.57
N LYS A 26 -8.86 11.21 5.65
CA LYS A 26 -10.23 11.56 5.94
C LYS A 26 -11.06 10.33 6.31
N ALA A 27 -10.68 9.18 5.77
CA ALA A 27 -11.36 7.92 6.08
C ALA A 27 -10.87 7.30 7.39
N GLY A 28 -9.91 7.92 8.06
CA GLY A 28 -9.46 7.47 9.37
C GLY A 28 -8.13 6.75 9.40
N PHE A 29 -7.44 6.65 8.28
CA PHE A 29 -6.14 5.99 8.24
C PHE A 29 -5.01 6.97 8.51
N HIS A 30 -3.95 6.48 9.14
CA HIS A 30 -2.72 7.23 9.26
C HIS A 30 -1.84 6.85 8.07
N VAL A 31 -1.42 7.83 7.29
CA VAL A 31 -0.67 7.58 6.05
C VAL A 31 0.73 8.14 6.18
N ILE A 32 1.70 7.27 5.99
CA ILE A 32 3.10 7.67 5.95
C ILE A 32 3.54 7.57 4.50
N ALA A 33 4.00 8.68 3.95
CA ALA A 33 4.35 8.77 2.55
C ALA A 33 5.84 8.47 2.34
N ALA A 34 6.14 7.78 1.24
CA ALA A 34 7.51 7.60 0.79
C ALA A 34 7.58 8.06 -0.67
N HIS A 35 8.60 8.84 -0.99
CA HIS A 35 8.70 9.48 -2.31
C HIS A 35 9.43 8.63 -3.34
N ASP A 36 10.18 7.64 -2.89
CA ASP A 36 10.91 6.75 -3.77
C ASP A 36 11.15 5.44 -3.04
N GLY A 37 11.77 4.48 -3.74
CA GLY A 37 11.99 3.17 -3.15
C GLY A 37 12.96 3.18 -1.99
N LEU A 38 13.97 4.03 -2.05
CA LEU A 38 14.93 4.13 -0.94
C LEU A 38 14.25 4.65 0.32
N ASP A 39 13.42 5.68 0.17
CA ASP A 39 12.68 6.24 1.29
C ASP A 39 11.72 5.19 1.88
N ALA A 40 11.08 4.41 1.02
CA ALA A 40 10.18 3.35 1.47
C ALA A 40 10.94 2.31 2.29
N ILE A 41 12.09 1.87 1.81
CA ILE A 41 12.89 0.88 2.52
C ILE A 41 13.38 1.42 3.86
N LYS A 42 13.83 2.68 3.88
CA LYS A 42 14.26 3.30 5.12
C LYS A 42 13.16 3.31 6.17
N LYS A 43 11.95 3.68 5.75
CA LYS A 43 10.83 3.73 6.68
C LYS A 43 10.41 2.35 7.13
N LEU A 44 10.39 1.39 6.22
CA LEU A 44 10.05 0.01 6.57
C LEU A 44 11.10 -0.64 7.48
N SER A 45 12.29 -0.08 7.53
CA SER A 45 13.33 -0.56 8.44
C SER A 45 13.11 -0.08 9.87
N THR A 46 12.23 0.89 10.09
CA THR A 46 12.01 1.48 11.41
C THR A 46 10.65 1.16 12.00
N PHE A 47 9.68 0.74 11.19
CA PHE A 47 8.36 0.40 11.73
C PHE A 47 7.66 -0.57 10.79
N VAL A 48 6.62 -1.23 11.29
CA VAL A 48 5.83 -2.18 10.52
C VAL A 48 4.44 -1.58 10.30
N PRO A 49 4.10 -1.20 9.06
CA PRO A 49 2.77 -0.68 8.79
C PRO A 49 1.73 -1.80 8.77
N ASP A 50 0.47 -1.42 8.80
CA ASP A 50 -0.62 -2.38 8.67
C ASP A 50 -0.86 -2.77 7.21
N LEU A 51 -0.45 -1.92 6.27
CA LEU A 51 -0.61 -2.17 4.85
C LEU A 51 0.37 -1.27 4.08
N VAL A 52 0.82 -1.75 2.93
CA VAL A 52 1.68 -0.98 2.03
C VAL A 52 0.96 -0.77 0.71
N LEU A 53 0.86 0.48 0.28
CA LEU A 53 0.46 0.84 -1.08
C LEU A 53 1.73 1.13 -1.85
N LEU A 54 1.96 0.39 -2.91
CA LEU A 54 3.27 0.41 -3.56
C LEU A 54 3.13 0.61 -5.07
N ASP A 55 3.59 1.77 -5.54
CA ASP A 55 3.74 2.01 -6.96
C ASP A 55 4.95 1.21 -7.45
N LEU A 56 4.79 0.49 -8.55
CA LEU A 56 5.90 -0.28 -9.10
C LEU A 56 6.96 0.60 -9.75
N VAL A 57 6.57 1.75 -10.27
CA VAL A 57 7.52 2.64 -10.95
C VAL A 57 7.95 3.73 -9.98
N LEU A 58 9.06 3.48 -9.31
CA LEU A 58 9.63 4.42 -8.35
C LEU A 58 11.09 4.67 -8.71
N PRO A 59 11.57 5.89 -8.47
CA PRO A 59 13.01 6.16 -8.62
C PRO A 59 13.79 5.58 -7.44
N ARG A 60 15.07 5.46 -7.60
CA ARG A 60 16.05 5.00 -6.62
C ARG A 60 16.01 3.49 -6.47
N PHE A 61 15.03 2.96 -5.76
CA PHE A 61 14.74 1.53 -5.78
C PHE A 61 13.35 1.35 -6.33
N SER A 62 13.20 0.43 -7.28
CA SER A 62 11.90 0.20 -7.92
C SER A 62 10.91 -0.42 -6.93
N GLY A 63 9.63 -0.39 -7.31
CA GLY A 63 8.62 -1.05 -6.49
C GLY A 63 8.88 -2.54 -6.32
N GLU A 64 9.42 -3.19 -7.36
CA GLU A 64 9.77 -4.61 -7.27
C GLU A 64 10.83 -4.84 -6.20
N GLU A 65 11.82 -3.95 -6.14
CA GLU A 65 12.88 -4.08 -5.15
C GLU A 65 12.34 -3.86 -3.73
N VAL A 66 11.42 -2.92 -3.58
CA VAL A 66 10.76 -2.71 -2.29
C VAL A 66 9.95 -3.94 -1.89
N LEU A 67 9.22 -4.51 -2.85
CA LEU A 67 8.42 -5.70 -2.60
C LEU A 67 9.31 -6.88 -2.19
N GLN A 68 10.45 -7.06 -2.82
CA GLN A 68 11.41 -8.09 -2.43
C GLN A 68 11.91 -7.86 -1.00
N PHE A 69 12.22 -6.62 -0.67
CA PHE A 69 12.66 -6.29 0.68
C PHE A 69 11.61 -6.69 1.71
N ILE A 70 10.35 -6.39 1.41
CA ILE A 70 9.24 -6.75 2.31
C ILE A 70 9.16 -8.26 2.49
N HIS A 71 9.20 -9.01 1.39
CA HIS A 71 9.03 -10.46 1.46
C HIS A 71 10.21 -11.17 2.13
N LYS A 72 11.40 -10.59 2.05
CA LYS A 72 12.58 -11.18 2.66
C LYS A 72 12.76 -10.84 4.13
N ASN A 73 12.01 -9.87 4.62
CA ASN A 73 12.12 -9.42 5.99
C ASN A 73 11.03 -10.12 6.83
N PRO A 74 11.41 -10.98 7.78
CA PRO A 74 10.40 -11.73 8.56
C PRO A 74 9.39 -10.84 9.26
N ASN A 75 9.79 -9.64 9.67
CA ASN A 75 8.89 -8.74 10.37
C ASN A 75 7.87 -8.10 9.43
N LEU A 76 8.15 -8.09 8.13
CA LEU A 76 7.30 -7.45 7.13
C LEU A 76 6.57 -8.44 6.23
N ALA A 77 6.99 -9.69 6.24
CA ALA A 77 6.52 -10.66 5.25
C ALA A 77 5.01 -10.89 5.29
N ALA A 78 4.38 -10.67 6.45
CA ALA A 78 2.94 -10.85 6.60
C ALA A 78 2.15 -9.57 6.32
N VAL A 79 2.81 -8.43 6.09
CA VAL A 79 2.13 -7.17 5.83
C VAL A 79 1.50 -7.22 4.44
N PRO A 80 0.21 -6.95 4.32
CA PRO A 80 -0.43 -6.96 3.00
C PRO A 80 0.08 -5.79 2.15
N VAL A 81 0.24 -6.06 0.85
CA VAL A 81 0.73 -5.08 -0.10
C VAL A 81 -0.26 -4.96 -1.25
N ILE A 82 -0.67 -3.74 -1.54
CA ILE A 82 -1.45 -3.43 -2.74
C ILE A 82 -0.50 -2.80 -3.74
N ILE A 83 -0.40 -3.42 -4.90
CA ILE A 83 0.48 -2.94 -5.98
C ILE A 83 -0.31 -2.03 -6.89
N LEU A 84 0.28 -0.87 -7.20
CA LEU A 84 -0.26 0.05 -8.21
C LEU A 84 0.65 -0.02 -9.42
N SER A 85 0.09 -0.40 -10.55
CA SER A 85 0.85 -0.68 -11.76
C SER A 85 0.28 0.08 -12.94
N THR A 86 1.14 0.62 -13.80
CA THR A 86 0.68 1.33 -15.01
C THR A 86 0.44 0.38 -16.16
N ASN A 87 0.90 -0.86 -16.05
CA ASN A 87 0.95 -1.72 -17.20
C ASN A 87 0.94 -3.17 -16.75
N SER A 88 0.48 -4.04 -17.61
CA SER A 88 0.28 -5.44 -17.24
C SER A 88 1.38 -6.37 -17.72
N VAL A 89 2.28 -5.90 -18.55
CA VAL A 89 3.29 -6.79 -19.15
C VAL A 89 4.41 -7.07 -18.15
N ARG A 90 4.74 -8.34 -18.01
CA ARG A 90 5.75 -8.78 -17.05
C ARG A 90 6.45 -10.00 -17.58
N ASP A 91 7.68 -10.17 -17.17
CA ASP A 91 8.32 -11.46 -17.40
C ASP A 91 7.91 -12.42 -16.27
N ALA A 92 8.32 -13.67 -16.39
CA ALA A 92 7.93 -14.70 -15.44
C ALA A 92 8.42 -14.41 -14.03
N THR A 93 9.60 -13.81 -13.88
CA THR A 93 10.17 -13.49 -12.58
C THR A 93 9.34 -12.42 -11.89
N MET A 94 9.00 -11.38 -12.63
CA MET A 94 8.19 -10.29 -12.12
C MET A 94 6.81 -10.80 -11.71
N GLU A 95 6.20 -11.63 -12.56
CA GLU A 95 4.87 -12.15 -12.28
C GLU A 95 4.85 -12.98 -11.01
N SER A 96 5.87 -13.81 -10.82
CA SER A 96 6.00 -14.61 -9.61
C SER A 96 6.08 -13.74 -8.37
N LEU A 97 6.81 -12.64 -8.45
CA LEU A 97 6.94 -11.70 -7.34
C LEU A 97 5.62 -11.00 -7.05
N LEU A 98 4.93 -10.55 -8.10
CA LEU A 98 3.68 -9.81 -7.94
C LEU A 98 2.54 -10.67 -7.43
N GLU A 99 2.56 -11.98 -7.71
CA GLU A 99 1.54 -12.89 -7.20
C GLU A 99 1.50 -12.93 -5.68
N ARG A 100 2.58 -12.55 -5.04
CA ARG A 100 2.65 -12.53 -3.58
C ARG A 100 1.99 -11.28 -2.99
N ALA A 101 1.66 -10.30 -3.82
CA ALA A 101 0.94 -9.12 -3.35
C ALA A 101 -0.51 -9.50 -3.05
N SER A 102 -1.10 -8.79 -2.09
CA SER A 102 -2.49 -9.05 -1.70
C SER A 102 -3.46 -8.60 -2.79
N LYS A 103 -3.11 -7.54 -3.52
CA LYS A 103 -3.98 -7.00 -4.55
C LYS A 103 -3.14 -6.21 -5.54
N ARG A 104 -3.61 -6.16 -6.79
CA ARG A 104 -2.95 -5.37 -7.83
C ARG A 104 -4.02 -4.51 -8.51
N LEU A 105 -3.74 -3.23 -8.65
CA LEU A 105 -4.65 -2.28 -9.28
C LEU A 105 -3.94 -1.59 -10.42
N LEU A 106 -4.69 -1.32 -11.50
CA LEU A 106 -4.16 -0.52 -12.61
C LEU A 106 -4.22 0.95 -12.19
N LYS A 107 -3.07 1.59 -12.20
CA LYS A 107 -2.95 2.97 -11.74
C LYS A 107 -3.83 3.91 -12.57
N SER A 108 -3.92 3.66 -13.88
CA SER A 108 -4.69 4.52 -14.78
C SER A 108 -6.19 4.49 -14.50
N ASN A 109 -6.69 3.43 -13.90
CA ASN A 109 -8.11 3.28 -13.60
C ASN A 109 -8.44 3.44 -12.13
N CYS A 110 -7.46 3.78 -11.31
CA CYS A 110 -7.63 3.77 -9.87
C CYS A 110 -7.83 5.19 -9.35
N ASN A 111 -9.04 5.47 -8.88
CA ASN A 111 -9.31 6.71 -8.15
C ASN A 111 -9.26 6.43 -6.65
N SER A 112 -9.41 7.48 -5.85
CA SER A 112 -9.32 7.33 -4.40
C SER A 112 -10.39 6.42 -3.82
N ALA A 113 -11.58 6.44 -4.41
CA ALA A 113 -12.67 5.58 -3.92
C ALA A 113 -12.35 4.10 -4.13
N MET A 114 -11.80 3.76 -5.29
CA MET A 114 -11.42 2.40 -5.60
C MET A 114 -10.26 1.94 -4.70
N LEU A 115 -9.32 2.84 -4.47
CA LEU A 115 -8.19 2.56 -3.60
C LEU A 115 -8.66 2.28 -2.18
N LEU A 116 -9.56 3.12 -1.68
CA LEU A 116 -10.10 2.96 -0.34
C LEU A 116 -10.88 1.65 -0.21
N GLU A 117 -11.64 1.30 -1.23
CA GLU A 117 -12.39 0.05 -1.23
C GLU A 117 -11.45 -1.15 -1.15
N ALA A 118 -10.38 -1.13 -1.94
CA ALA A 118 -9.40 -2.22 -1.93
C ALA A 118 -8.74 -2.34 -0.56
N ILE A 119 -8.43 -1.23 0.06
CA ILE A 119 -7.83 -1.22 1.39
C ILE A 119 -8.79 -1.83 2.41
N ARG A 120 -10.06 -1.46 2.35
CA ARG A 120 -11.05 -1.96 3.30
C ARG A 120 -11.34 -3.45 3.14
N GLU A 121 -11.13 -4.00 1.96
CA GLU A 121 -11.25 -5.44 1.78
C GLU A 121 -10.17 -6.20 2.53
N ILE A 122 -9.00 -5.58 2.67
CA ILE A 122 -7.86 -6.19 3.34
C ILE A 122 -7.83 -5.83 4.81
N LEU A 123 -8.10 -4.56 5.12
CA LEU A 123 -8.12 -4.04 6.49
C LEU A 123 -9.54 -3.59 6.82
N PRO A 124 -10.39 -4.47 7.31
CA PRO A 124 -11.74 -4.07 7.67
C PRO A 124 -11.71 -2.95 8.70
N ASP A 125 -12.56 -1.98 8.53
CA ASP A 125 -12.61 -0.82 9.40
C ASP A 125 -13.37 -1.18 10.67
N GLU A 126 -12.66 -1.55 11.69
CA GLU A 126 -13.25 -1.91 12.96
C GLU A 126 -13.90 -0.73 13.67
N ALA A 127 -13.40 0.47 13.36
CA ALA A 127 -13.94 1.67 14.01
C ALA A 127 -15.34 1.99 13.51
N THR A 128 -15.67 1.59 12.29
CA THR A 128 -16.99 1.80 11.73
C THR A 128 -17.87 0.58 11.87
N ASN A 129 -17.33 -0.49 12.36
CA ASN A 129 -18.07 -1.72 12.54
C ASN A 129 -18.94 -1.58 13.77
N PRO A 130 -20.14 -1.48 13.69
CA PRO A 130 -20.97 -1.10 14.84
C PRO A 130 -21.75 -2.24 15.40
N SER A 131 -21.32 -2.16 14.94
CA SER A 131 -21.76 -2.66 15.13
C SER A 131 -22.52 -3.10 15.44
N PRO A 132 -22.53 -3.15 15.38
CA PRO A 132 -23.10 -3.57 15.49
C PRO A 132 -23.83 -3.79 15.82
N ASP A 133 -23.83 -3.62 15.87
CA ASP A 133 -24.06 -3.68 16.01
C ASP A 133 -24.09 -3.71 16.03
N GLY A 134 -24.18 -3.68 16.16
CA GLY A 134 -23.80 -3.51 16.01
C GLY A 134 -23.75 -3.48 15.78
N HIS A 135 -23.91 -3.36 15.72
CA HIS A 135 -23.51 -3.29 15.46
C HIS A 135 -23.60 -3.32 15.35
#